data_31d6c8456aa6cc1d47e778abae09e7cc
#
_entry.id   31d6c8456aa6cc1d47e778abae09e7cc
#
_cell.length_a   1.000
_cell.length_b   1.000
_cell.length_c   1.000
_cell.angle_alpha   90.00
_cell.angle_beta   90.00
_cell.angle_gamma   90.00
#
_symmetry.space_group_name_H-M   'P 1'
#
loop_
_entity.id
_entity.type
_entity.pdbx_description
1 polymer ?
#
loop_
_entity_poly.entity_id
_entity_poly.type
_entity_poly.pdbx_seq_one_letter_code
_entity_poly.pdbx_strand_id
1 'polypeptide(L)'
;SPMSRGLGDVYKRQEQYDPAMNWKDAEYCIKKWNKPMALKGVMSVEDAKRAIDIGCTAIMISNHGGRQLDGSRSPFDQVKAISDAVGDKLEIILDGGVRRGTHVLKALAAGATACSFGKAFLFSLGAGGQKGVERLLENMQKEIRRNMILMGCKSVKDLDASKIIYRD
;
A
#
# COMPACT_ATOMS: atom_id res chain seq x y z
N SER A 1 -6.77 21.23 25.84
CA SER A 1 -6.58 21.82 24.52
C SER A 1 -6.60 20.73 23.45
N PRO A 2 -7.16 20.98 22.23
CA PRO A 2 -7.17 19.99 21.14
C PRO A 2 -5.75 19.52 20.75
N MET A 3 -4.74 20.34 20.92
CA MET A 3 -3.35 20.01 20.66
C MET A 3 -2.77 18.98 21.65
N SER A 4 -3.19 19.02 22.92
CA SER A 4 -2.70 18.08 23.93
C SER A 4 -3.23 16.66 23.73
N ARG A 5 -4.41 16.49 23.12
CA ARG A 5 -4.96 15.17 22.81
C ARG A 5 -4.18 14.47 21.69
N GLY A 6 -3.75 15.20 20.66
CA GLY A 6 -2.95 14.63 19.57
C GLY A 6 -1.56 14.14 20.02
N LEU A 7 -0.88 14.90 20.88
CA LEU A 7 0.40 14.48 21.45
C LEU A 7 0.24 13.31 22.42
N GLY A 8 -0.80 13.31 23.26
CA GLY A 8 -1.10 12.19 24.15
C GLY A 8 -1.35 10.88 23.41
N ASP A 9 -2.03 10.92 22.25
CA ASP A 9 -2.24 9.74 21.40
C ASP A 9 -0.94 9.24 20.75
N VAL A 10 0.00 10.11 20.40
CA VAL A 10 1.32 9.73 19.88
C VAL A 10 2.13 9.02 20.96
N TYR A 11 2.24 9.59 22.16
CA TYR A 11 2.95 8.96 23.29
C TYR A 11 2.31 7.65 23.69
N LYS A 12 1.00 7.57 23.80
CA LYS A 12 0.28 6.35 24.14
C LYS A 12 0.50 5.23 23.11
N ARG A 13 0.64 5.56 21.82
CA ARG A 13 0.99 4.58 20.79
C ARG A 13 2.43 4.11 20.93
N GLN A 14 3.37 4.99 21.23
CA GLN A 14 4.77 4.61 21.45
C GLN A 14 4.92 3.62 22.61
N GLU A 15 4.15 3.80 23.69
CA GLU A 15 4.12 2.86 24.83
C GLU A 15 3.48 1.50 24.49
N GLN A 16 2.69 1.43 23.41
CA GLN A 16 2.03 0.20 22.96
C GLN A 16 2.85 -0.61 21.95
N TYR A 17 3.95 -0.06 21.43
CA TYR A 17 4.83 -0.81 20.56
C TYR A 17 5.74 -1.72 21.37
N ASP A 18 5.70 -3.00 21.07
CA ASP A 18 6.70 -3.93 21.54
C ASP A 18 7.95 -3.84 20.65
N PRO A 19 9.04 -3.24 21.13
CA PRO A 19 10.28 -3.13 20.36
C PRO A 19 10.99 -4.46 20.15
N ALA A 20 10.58 -5.52 20.87
CA ALA A 20 11.13 -6.86 20.74
C ALA A 20 10.48 -7.67 19.62
N MET A 21 9.36 -7.17 19.03
CA MET A 21 8.66 -7.87 17.95
C MET A 21 9.60 -8.15 16.76
N ASN A 22 9.58 -9.38 16.30
CA ASN A 22 10.51 -9.86 15.27
C ASN A 22 9.83 -10.86 14.31
N TRP A 23 10.60 -11.38 13.35
CA TRP A 23 10.09 -12.29 12.32
C TRP A 23 9.51 -13.60 12.86
N LYS A 24 9.97 -14.10 14.03
CA LYS A 24 9.42 -15.30 14.65
C LYS A 24 8.00 -15.06 15.16
N ASP A 25 7.71 -13.83 15.62
CA ASP A 25 6.37 -13.46 16.07
C ASP A 25 5.41 -13.38 14.87
N ALA A 26 5.88 -12.83 13.74
CA ALA A 26 5.10 -12.83 12.50
C ALA A 26 4.82 -14.26 12.00
N GLU A 27 5.82 -15.13 12.00
CA GLU A 27 5.69 -16.55 11.65
C GLU A 27 4.71 -17.28 12.56
N TYR A 28 4.78 -17.03 13.87
CA TYR A 28 3.84 -17.57 14.84
C TYR A 28 2.40 -17.15 14.53
N CYS A 29 2.17 -15.86 14.24
CA CYS A 29 0.86 -15.35 13.88
C CYS A 29 0.32 -16.01 12.60
N ILE A 30 1.15 -16.18 11.58
CA ILE A 30 0.78 -16.83 10.32
C ILE A 30 0.37 -18.29 10.58
N LYS A 31 1.17 -19.04 11.33
CA LYS A 31 0.89 -20.43 11.69
C LYS A 31 -0.41 -20.58 12.50
N LYS A 32 -0.65 -19.66 13.44
CA LYS A 32 -1.89 -19.65 14.24
C LYS A 32 -3.11 -19.28 13.43
N TRP A 33 -2.99 -18.32 12.52
CA TRP A 33 -4.07 -17.89 11.65
C TRP A 33 -4.47 -18.96 10.64
N ASN A 34 -3.47 -19.67 10.12
CA ASN A 34 -3.62 -20.77 9.15
C ASN A 34 -4.54 -20.44 7.94
N LYS A 35 -4.50 -19.19 7.45
CA LYS A 35 -5.22 -18.68 6.29
C LYS A 35 -4.34 -17.63 5.60
N PRO A 36 -4.71 -17.15 4.40
CA PRO A 36 -3.98 -16.09 3.72
C PRO A 36 -3.72 -14.89 4.65
N MET A 37 -2.48 -14.42 4.66
CA MET A 37 -2.04 -13.28 5.48
C MET A 37 -1.13 -12.37 4.67
N ALA A 38 -1.39 -11.06 4.80
CA ALA A 38 -0.55 -10.01 4.24
C ALA A 38 0.30 -9.37 5.34
N LEU A 39 1.61 -9.30 5.14
CA LEU A 39 2.50 -8.52 6.01
C LEU A 39 2.56 -7.07 5.52
N LYS A 40 2.24 -6.12 6.41
CA LYS A 40 2.23 -4.68 6.09
C LYS A 40 3.49 -3.99 6.60
N GLY A 41 3.99 -3.03 5.80
CA GLY A 41 5.19 -2.25 6.16
C GLY A 41 6.45 -2.75 5.47
N VAL A 42 6.33 -3.67 4.53
CA VAL A 42 7.44 -4.21 3.76
C VAL A 42 7.93 -3.14 2.78
N MET A 43 9.21 -2.76 2.86
CA MET A 43 9.79 -1.67 2.07
C MET A 43 11.12 -2.06 1.38
N SER A 44 11.52 -3.33 1.50
CA SER A 44 12.74 -3.86 0.88
C SER A 44 12.52 -5.22 0.21
N VAL A 45 13.37 -5.54 -0.75
CA VAL A 45 13.36 -6.85 -1.43
C VAL A 45 13.71 -7.97 -0.43
N GLU A 46 14.62 -7.70 0.49
CA GLU A 46 15.05 -8.64 1.52
C GLU A 46 13.89 -9.04 2.42
N ASP A 47 13.11 -8.06 2.89
CA ASP A 47 11.95 -8.31 3.74
C ASP A 47 10.81 -8.99 2.97
N ALA A 48 10.66 -8.66 1.68
CA ALA A 48 9.69 -9.34 0.82
C ALA A 48 10.03 -10.84 0.64
N LYS A 49 11.30 -11.18 0.48
CA LYS A 49 11.77 -12.58 0.44
C LYS A 49 11.54 -13.29 1.78
N ARG A 50 11.86 -12.63 2.89
CA ARG A 50 11.58 -13.17 4.23
C ARG A 50 10.09 -13.41 4.46
N ALA A 51 9.22 -12.55 3.94
CA ALA A 51 7.78 -12.74 4.03
C ALA A 51 7.34 -14.07 3.36
N ILE A 52 7.97 -14.44 2.24
CA ILE A 52 7.74 -15.76 1.60
C ILE A 52 8.18 -16.89 2.54
N ASP A 53 9.39 -16.78 3.09
CA ASP A 53 9.99 -17.85 3.91
C ASP A 53 9.14 -18.18 5.15
N ILE A 54 8.46 -17.19 5.73
CA ILE A 54 7.55 -17.38 6.88
C ILE A 54 6.11 -17.73 6.49
N GLY A 55 5.79 -17.82 5.18
CA GLY A 55 4.49 -18.27 4.69
C GLY A 55 3.45 -17.19 4.47
N CYS A 56 3.85 -15.93 4.27
CA CYS A 56 2.94 -14.89 3.80
C CYS A 56 2.42 -15.22 2.38
N THR A 57 1.18 -14.86 2.10
CA THR A 57 0.57 -14.96 0.77
C THR A 57 0.54 -13.62 0.04
N ALA A 58 0.69 -12.54 0.79
CA ALA A 58 0.73 -11.17 0.27
C ALA A 58 1.65 -10.30 1.12
N ILE A 59 2.07 -9.18 0.52
CA ILE A 59 2.74 -8.09 1.23
C ILE A 59 2.05 -6.77 0.90
N MET A 60 2.10 -5.84 1.86
CA MET A 60 1.67 -4.47 1.64
C MET A 60 2.89 -3.55 1.77
N ILE A 61 3.34 -3.02 0.63
CA ILE A 61 4.43 -2.04 0.55
C ILE A 61 3.89 -0.73 1.13
N SER A 62 4.40 -0.33 2.27
CA SER A 62 3.85 0.81 3.02
C SER A 62 4.87 1.42 3.96
N ASN A 63 5.02 2.74 3.89
CA ASN A 63 5.74 3.53 4.88
C ASN A 63 4.80 4.15 5.93
N HIS A 64 3.58 3.60 6.08
CA HIS A 64 2.53 4.11 6.97
C HIS A 64 2.14 5.57 6.68
N GLY A 65 2.26 6.02 5.43
CA GLY A 65 1.98 7.39 5.02
C GLY A 65 2.98 8.42 5.57
N GLY A 66 4.20 8.00 5.88
CA GLY A 66 5.26 8.83 6.48
C GLY A 66 5.02 9.19 7.94
N ARG A 67 4.11 8.50 8.65
CA ARG A 67 3.71 8.84 10.03
C ARG A 67 4.55 8.15 11.10
N GLN A 68 5.27 7.10 10.75
CA GLN A 68 6.14 6.34 11.67
C GLN A 68 7.59 6.81 11.55
N LEU A 69 8.20 6.58 10.41
CA LEU A 69 9.55 7.02 10.11
C LEU A 69 9.47 8.13 9.07
N ASP A 70 9.82 9.35 9.47
CA ASP A 70 9.96 10.48 8.55
C ASP A 70 11.19 10.28 7.66
N GLY A 71 11.11 10.75 6.41
CA GLY A 71 12.21 10.60 5.45
C GLY A 71 12.39 9.17 4.89
N SER A 72 11.48 8.23 5.19
CA SER A 72 11.50 6.91 4.55
C SER A 72 11.19 7.02 3.05
N ARG A 73 11.68 6.04 2.26
CA ARG A 73 11.44 5.99 0.82
C ARG A 73 9.94 5.98 0.50
N SER A 74 9.59 6.47 -0.70
CA SER A 74 8.23 6.34 -1.22
C SER A 74 7.89 4.86 -1.44
N PRO A 75 6.71 4.39 -1.01
CA PRO A 75 6.27 3.03 -1.29
C PRO A 75 6.21 2.71 -2.79
N PHE A 76 5.80 3.67 -3.63
CA PHE A 76 5.74 3.47 -5.06
C PHE A 76 7.11 3.14 -5.67
N ASP A 77 8.17 3.79 -5.20
CA ASP A 77 9.53 3.59 -5.72
C ASP A 77 10.09 2.19 -5.40
N GLN A 78 9.48 1.49 -4.44
CA GLN A 78 9.88 0.11 -4.09
C GLN A 78 9.10 -0.95 -4.88
N VAL A 79 7.96 -0.61 -5.50
CA VAL A 79 7.06 -1.59 -6.14
C VAL A 79 7.79 -2.39 -7.19
N LYS A 80 8.48 -1.73 -8.13
CA LYS A 80 9.12 -2.43 -9.24
C LYS A 80 10.18 -3.41 -8.77
N ALA A 81 11.10 -2.98 -7.93
CA ALA A 81 12.19 -3.83 -7.43
C ALA A 81 11.66 -5.04 -6.65
N ILE A 82 10.63 -4.82 -5.84
CA ILE A 82 10.00 -5.90 -5.06
C ILE A 82 9.21 -6.82 -5.99
N SER A 83 8.45 -6.29 -6.95
CA SER A 83 7.70 -7.09 -7.91
C SER A 83 8.60 -7.96 -8.78
N ASP A 84 9.70 -7.40 -9.28
CA ASP A 84 10.67 -8.16 -10.07
C ASP A 84 11.29 -9.33 -9.27
N ALA A 85 11.38 -9.19 -7.95
CA ALA A 85 12.01 -10.19 -7.09
C ALA A 85 11.06 -11.27 -6.56
N VAL A 86 9.77 -10.94 -6.35
CA VAL A 86 8.83 -11.82 -5.62
C VAL A 86 7.40 -11.81 -6.19
N GLY A 87 7.11 -11.07 -7.25
CA GLY A 87 5.76 -10.89 -7.78
C GLY A 87 5.11 -12.16 -8.35
N ASP A 88 5.89 -13.21 -8.59
CA ASP A 88 5.41 -14.54 -8.98
C ASP A 88 4.98 -15.41 -7.78
N LYS A 89 5.30 -15.00 -6.55
CA LYS A 89 5.09 -15.76 -5.31
C LYS A 89 4.19 -15.08 -4.30
N LEU A 90 4.06 -13.75 -4.38
CA LEU A 90 3.28 -12.95 -3.44
C LEU A 90 2.36 -11.98 -4.16
N GLU A 91 1.17 -11.81 -3.63
CA GLU A 91 0.33 -10.66 -3.98
C GLU A 91 0.95 -9.39 -3.41
N ILE A 92 1.07 -8.35 -4.24
CA ILE A 92 1.71 -7.08 -3.87
C ILE A 92 0.66 -5.98 -3.79
N ILE A 93 0.47 -5.41 -2.62
CA ILE A 93 -0.44 -4.30 -2.38
C ILE A 93 0.37 -3.03 -2.17
N LEU A 94 0.17 -2.02 -3.01
CA LEU A 94 0.75 -0.69 -2.75
C LEU A 94 -0.14 0.08 -1.78
N ASP A 95 0.43 0.51 -0.64
CA ASP A 95 -0.22 1.38 0.34
C ASP A 95 0.58 2.67 0.54
N GLY A 96 -0.06 3.79 0.32
CA GLY A 96 0.53 5.11 0.50
C GLY A 96 0.60 5.92 -0.81
N GLY A 97 0.27 7.20 -0.70
CA GLY A 97 0.31 8.13 -1.82
C GLY A 97 -0.80 7.99 -2.86
N VAL A 98 -1.59 6.94 -2.83
CA VAL A 98 -2.70 6.72 -3.78
C VAL A 98 -3.86 7.68 -3.46
N ARG A 99 -4.18 8.57 -4.41
CA ARG A 99 -5.22 9.61 -4.28
C ARG A 99 -6.10 9.73 -5.49
N ARG A 100 -5.73 9.11 -6.60
CA ARG A 100 -6.38 9.25 -7.91
C ARG A 100 -6.34 7.93 -8.67
N GLY A 101 -7.24 7.76 -9.64
CA GLY A 101 -7.24 6.59 -10.51
C GLY A 101 -5.94 6.40 -11.30
N THR A 102 -5.28 7.49 -11.69
CA THR A 102 -3.97 7.43 -12.35
C THR A 102 -2.89 6.78 -11.47
N HIS A 103 -2.93 7.02 -10.15
CA HIS A 103 -1.97 6.40 -9.22
C HIS A 103 -2.20 4.89 -9.13
N VAL A 104 -3.46 4.44 -9.19
CA VAL A 104 -3.78 3.01 -9.25
C VAL A 104 -3.20 2.38 -10.51
N LEU A 105 -3.44 2.97 -11.68
CA LEU A 105 -2.91 2.45 -12.94
C LEU A 105 -1.39 2.38 -12.96
N LYS A 106 -0.71 3.40 -12.43
CA LYS A 106 0.75 3.39 -12.31
C LYS A 106 1.25 2.27 -11.39
N ALA A 107 0.57 2.05 -10.27
CA ALA A 107 0.95 0.99 -9.33
C ALA A 107 0.80 -0.40 -9.95
N LEU A 108 -0.32 -0.65 -10.65
CA LEU A 108 -0.55 -1.92 -11.35
C LEU A 108 0.48 -2.12 -12.48
N ALA A 109 0.77 -1.08 -13.25
CA ALA A 109 1.79 -1.14 -14.29
C ALA A 109 3.21 -1.36 -13.74
N ALA A 110 3.49 -0.92 -12.50
CA ALA A 110 4.74 -1.19 -11.81
C ALA A 110 4.85 -2.59 -11.22
N GLY A 111 3.76 -3.39 -11.27
CA GLY A 111 3.71 -4.77 -10.79
C GLY A 111 2.98 -4.99 -9.47
N ALA A 112 2.27 -3.99 -8.95
CA ALA A 112 1.35 -4.22 -7.84
C ALA A 112 0.10 -4.96 -8.29
N THR A 113 -0.44 -5.84 -7.45
CA THR A 113 -1.71 -6.53 -7.67
C THR A 113 -2.90 -5.67 -7.28
N ALA A 114 -2.74 -4.85 -6.24
CA ALA A 114 -3.79 -3.99 -5.70
C ALA A 114 -3.22 -2.72 -5.08
N CYS A 115 -4.12 -1.77 -4.78
CA CYS A 115 -3.79 -0.53 -4.06
C CYS A 115 -4.64 -0.36 -2.82
N SER A 116 -4.04 0.20 -1.79
CA SER A 116 -4.68 0.69 -0.58
C SER A 116 -4.48 2.19 -0.42
N PHE A 117 -5.40 2.88 0.22
CA PHE A 117 -5.26 4.29 0.54
C PHE A 117 -5.99 4.68 1.82
N GLY A 118 -5.34 5.51 2.64
CA GLY A 118 -5.91 6.01 3.89
C GLY A 118 -6.29 7.49 3.80
N LYS A 119 -5.34 8.37 3.53
CA LYS A 119 -5.55 9.84 3.57
C LYS A 119 -6.64 10.32 2.59
N ALA A 120 -6.71 9.77 1.38
CA ALA A 120 -7.76 10.14 0.42
C ALA A 120 -9.15 9.82 0.97
N PHE A 121 -9.32 8.64 1.58
CA PHE A 121 -10.55 8.25 2.27
C PHE A 121 -10.89 9.21 3.43
N LEU A 122 -9.92 9.45 4.32
CA LEU A 122 -10.12 10.29 5.52
C LEU A 122 -10.50 11.73 5.16
N PHE A 123 -9.84 12.32 4.17
CA PHE A 123 -10.16 13.67 3.72
C PHE A 123 -11.53 13.75 3.07
N SER A 124 -11.90 12.77 2.28
CA SER A 124 -13.22 12.71 1.64
C SER A 124 -14.33 12.49 2.67
N LEU A 125 -14.07 11.65 3.68
CA LEU A 125 -14.99 11.43 4.80
C LEU A 125 -15.17 12.72 5.61
N GLY A 126 -14.08 13.43 5.92
CA GLY A 126 -14.12 14.69 6.66
C GLY A 126 -14.81 15.83 5.90
N ALA A 127 -14.68 15.86 4.56
CA ALA A 127 -15.27 16.89 3.72
C ALA A 127 -16.77 16.69 3.43
N GLY A 128 -17.24 15.45 3.34
CA GLY A 128 -18.62 15.18 2.89
C GLY A 128 -19.23 13.90 3.42
N GLY A 129 -18.71 13.33 4.50
CA GLY A 129 -19.22 12.10 5.10
C GLY A 129 -19.24 10.95 4.09
N GLN A 130 -20.24 10.09 4.17
CA GLN A 130 -20.42 8.97 3.26
C GLN A 130 -20.43 9.41 1.79
N LYS A 131 -21.18 10.46 1.45
CA LYS A 131 -21.27 10.98 0.09
C LYS A 131 -19.92 11.46 -0.46
N GLY A 132 -19.06 12.01 0.40
CA GLY A 132 -17.69 12.38 0.04
C GLY A 132 -16.84 11.16 -0.36
N VAL A 133 -16.97 10.07 0.38
CA VAL A 133 -16.28 8.81 0.08
C VAL A 133 -16.81 8.18 -1.20
N GLU A 134 -18.12 8.10 -1.38
CA GLU A 134 -18.76 7.60 -2.60
C GLU A 134 -18.25 8.36 -3.83
N ARG A 135 -18.24 9.68 -3.75
CA ARG A 135 -17.73 10.54 -4.83
C ARG A 135 -16.25 10.34 -5.13
N LEU A 136 -15.42 10.14 -4.11
CA LEU A 136 -14.01 9.78 -4.30
C LEU A 136 -13.87 8.51 -5.13
N LEU A 137 -14.58 7.45 -4.74
CA LEU A 137 -14.52 6.15 -5.41
C LEU A 137 -15.04 6.22 -6.85
N GLU A 138 -16.17 6.90 -7.07
CA GLU A 138 -16.71 7.13 -8.41
C GLU A 138 -15.72 7.90 -9.32
N ASN A 139 -15.09 8.96 -8.78
CA ASN A 139 -14.13 9.74 -9.53
C ASN A 139 -12.89 8.91 -9.87
N MET A 140 -12.39 8.10 -8.93
CA MET A 140 -11.29 7.17 -9.20
C MET A 140 -11.64 6.17 -10.30
N GLN A 141 -12.83 5.56 -10.25
CA GLN A 141 -13.28 4.63 -11.29
C GLN A 141 -13.40 5.29 -12.65
N LYS A 142 -14.00 6.48 -12.72
CA LYS A 142 -14.12 7.25 -13.97
C LYS A 142 -12.76 7.59 -14.55
N GLU A 143 -11.81 7.99 -13.69
CA GLU A 143 -10.44 8.30 -14.11
C GLU A 143 -9.69 7.06 -14.60
N ILE A 144 -9.79 5.93 -13.90
CA ILE A 144 -9.22 4.65 -14.32
C ILE A 144 -9.75 4.28 -15.71
N ARG A 145 -11.07 4.23 -15.87
CA ARG A 145 -11.70 3.87 -17.16
C ARG A 145 -11.26 4.77 -18.29
N ARG A 146 -11.32 6.10 -18.10
CA ARG A 146 -10.90 7.07 -19.10
C ARG A 146 -9.44 6.88 -19.52
N ASN A 147 -8.54 6.73 -18.54
CA ASN A 147 -7.12 6.61 -18.82
C ASN A 147 -6.78 5.26 -19.47
N MET A 148 -7.45 4.18 -19.11
CA MET A 148 -7.29 2.89 -19.81
C MET A 148 -7.70 3.00 -21.28
N ILE A 149 -8.81 3.69 -21.60
CA ILE A 149 -9.23 3.94 -22.99
C ILE A 149 -8.14 4.71 -23.74
N LEU A 150 -7.61 5.80 -23.14
CA LEU A 150 -6.58 6.62 -23.76
C LEU A 150 -5.25 5.86 -23.97
N MET A 151 -4.96 4.87 -23.16
CA MET A 151 -3.79 4.00 -23.30
C MET A 151 -4.01 2.77 -24.19
N GLY A 152 -5.24 2.57 -24.70
CA GLY A 152 -5.59 1.40 -25.49
C GLY A 152 -5.64 0.10 -24.69
N CYS A 153 -5.79 0.18 -23.35
CA CYS A 153 -5.89 -0.99 -22.48
C CYS A 153 -7.35 -1.43 -22.30
N LYS A 154 -7.67 -2.65 -22.67
CA LYS A 154 -9.03 -3.24 -22.52
C LYS A 154 -9.28 -3.76 -21.12
N SER A 155 -8.24 -4.20 -20.45
CA SER A 155 -8.25 -4.78 -19.10
C SER A 155 -7.10 -4.24 -18.27
N VAL A 156 -7.23 -4.28 -16.95
CA VAL A 156 -6.12 -4.01 -16.03
C VAL A 156 -4.96 -5.00 -16.20
N LYS A 157 -5.22 -6.15 -16.79
CA LYS A 157 -4.19 -7.15 -17.14
C LYS A 157 -3.29 -6.74 -18.30
N ASP A 158 -3.70 -5.71 -19.05
CA ASP A 158 -2.91 -5.15 -20.16
C ASP A 158 -1.90 -4.11 -19.65
N LEU A 159 -1.92 -3.82 -18.34
CA LEU A 159 -1.00 -2.88 -17.71
C LEU A 159 0.30 -3.59 -17.38
N ASP A 160 1.40 -3.05 -17.91
CA ASP A 160 2.76 -3.51 -17.65
C ASP A 160 3.74 -2.32 -17.56
N ALA A 161 4.99 -2.60 -17.30
CA ALA A 161 6.03 -1.60 -17.14
C ALA A 161 6.24 -0.68 -18.36
N SER A 162 5.80 -1.09 -19.57
CA SER A 162 5.87 -0.26 -20.78
C SER A 162 4.93 0.95 -20.75
N LYS A 163 3.93 0.93 -19.86
CA LYS A 163 2.91 1.98 -19.71
C LYS A 163 3.35 3.11 -18.76
N ILE A 164 4.51 2.99 -18.14
CA ILE A 164 5.03 3.99 -17.19
C ILE A 164 6.47 4.35 -17.51
N ILE A 165 6.83 5.59 -17.22
CA ILE A 165 8.20 6.08 -17.29
C ILE A 165 8.56 6.57 -15.88
N TYR A 166 9.67 6.09 -15.35
CA TYR A 166 10.28 6.63 -14.15
C TYR A 166 11.09 7.87 -14.55
N ARG A 167 11.02 8.90 -13.73
CA ARG A 167 11.90 10.07 -13.88
C ARG A 167 13.10 9.87 -12.97
N ASP A 168 14.25 10.15 -13.52
CA ASP A 168 15.52 10.22 -12.80
C ASP A 168 15.50 11.38 -11.81
#